data_094d4fa712f9862ed94cf077366836f2
#
_entry.id   094d4fa712f9862ed94cf077366836f2
#
_cell.length_a   1.000
_cell.length_b   1.000
_cell.length_c   1.000
_cell.angle_alpha   90.00
_cell.angle_beta   90.00
_cell.angle_gamma   90.00
#
_symmetry.space_group_name_H-M   'P 1'
#
loop_
_entity.id
_entity.type
_entity.pdbx_description
1 polymer ?
#
loop_
_entity_poly.entity_id
_entity_poly.type
_entity_poly.pdbx_seq_one_letter_code
_entity_poly.pdbx_strand_id
1 'polypeptide(L)'
;DIDLFATLTSLCQRFGLTYGILHTCTLDSIGHRFGHDCGEMDHACALLDAMLARFLPVWREMGYEVIVTADHGQSLRGHHGGTGSDQQDVALYYFGPAEGPPKDTLLDQLQLAPTILHRIGAPIPDSMRAKPFLT
;
A
#
# COMPACT_ATOMS: atom_id res chain seq x y z
N ASP A 1 7.45 3.78 -12.59
CA ASP A 1 6.33 3.94 -11.64
C ASP A 1 5.56 5.26 -11.84
N ILE A 2 6.21 6.36 -12.19
CA ILE A 2 5.52 7.66 -12.29
C ILE A 2 4.32 7.64 -13.25
N ASP A 3 4.41 6.89 -14.33
CA ASP A 3 3.30 6.74 -15.29
C ASP A 3 2.09 6.05 -14.64
N LEU A 4 2.31 5.12 -13.71
CA LEU A 4 1.24 4.46 -12.96
C LEU A 4 0.52 5.46 -12.04
N PHE A 5 1.27 6.30 -11.32
CA PHE A 5 0.71 7.35 -10.48
C PHE A 5 -0.11 8.37 -11.30
N ALA A 6 0.46 8.84 -12.41
CA ALA A 6 -0.22 9.76 -13.31
C ALA A 6 -1.48 9.15 -13.94
N THR A 7 -1.41 7.89 -14.36
CA THR A 7 -2.54 7.17 -14.94
C THR A 7 -3.66 6.99 -13.94
N LEU A 8 -3.38 6.49 -12.73
CA LEU A 8 -4.39 6.35 -11.69
C LEU A 8 -5.04 7.70 -11.37
N THR A 9 -4.23 8.75 -11.22
CA THR A 9 -4.75 10.11 -10.95
C THR A 9 -5.69 10.57 -12.05
N SER A 10 -5.31 10.38 -13.31
CA SER A 10 -6.14 10.75 -14.47
C SER A 10 -7.45 9.96 -14.52
N LEU A 11 -7.40 8.67 -14.20
CA LEU A 11 -8.60 7.82 -14.12
C LEU A 11 -9.53 8.27 -12.99
N CYS A 12 -8.99 8.57 -11.81
CA CYS A 12 -9.74 9.12 -10.69
C CYS A 12 -10.43 10.44 -11.06
N GLN A 13 -9.70 11.37 -11.68
CA GLN A 13 -10.23 12.67 -12.10
C GLN A 13 -11.32 12.53 -13.16
N ARG A 14 -11.12 11.64 -14.13
CA ARG A 14 -12.01 11.49 -15.27
C ARG A 14 -13.28 10.70 -14.97
N PHE A 15 -13.18 9.68 -14.13
CA PHE A 15 -14.26 8.70 -13.93
C PHE A 15 -14.80 8.66 -12.52
N GLY A 16 -14.20 9.34 -11.54
CA GLY A 16 -14.65 9.31 -10.15
C GLY A 16 -14.67 7.88 -9.59
N LEU A 17 -13.55 7.18 -9.69
CA LEU A 17 -13.48 5.77 -9.30
C LEU A 17 -13.86 5.58 -7.82
N THR A 18 -14.67 4.58 -7.52
CA THR A 18 -14.98 4.20 -6.13
C THR A 18 -13.79 3.53 -5.46
N TYR A 19 -12.99 2.78 -6.23
CA TYR A 19 -11.80 2.08 -5.77
C TYR A 19 -10.74 2.07 -6.86
N GLY A 20 -9.50 2.22 -6.46
CA GLY A 20 -8.34 2.08 -7.34
C GLY A 20 -7.19 1.40 -6.59
N ILE A 21 -6.46 0.56 -7.26
CA ILE A 21 -5.22 -0.03 -6.77
C ILE A 21 -4.08 0.35 -7.70
N LEU A 22 -2.95 0.75 -7.11
CA LEU A 22 -1.71 0.98 -7.81
C LEU A 22 -0.67 0.04 -7.21
N HIS A 23 -0.10 -0.82 -8.04
CA HIS A 23 0.95 -1.76 -7.63
C HIS A 23 2.23 -1.41 -8.37
N THR A 24 3.26 -1.03 -7.62
CA THR A 24 4.60 -0.77 -8.13
C THR A 24 5.47 -2.01 -7.95
N CYS A 25 6.36 -2.30 -8.91
CA CYS A 25 7.26 -3.44 -8.85
C CYS A 25 8.73 -3.04 -8.75
N THR A 26 9.03 -1.75 -8.67
CA THR A 26 10.41 -1.26 -8.73
C THR A 26 11.23 -1.70 -7.53
N LEU A 27 10.69 -1.59 -6.31
CA LEU A 27 11.42 -1.99 -5.09
C LEU A 27 11.69 -3.50 -5.09
N ASP A 28 10.71 -4.31 -5.44
CA ASP A 28 10.86 -5.76 -5.54
C ASP A 28 11.93 -6.16 -6.57
N SER A 29 11.88 -5.56 -7.76
CA SER A 29 12.85 -5.80 -8.83
C SER A 29 14.29 -5.42 -8.45
N ILE A 30 14.45 -4.32 -7.72
CA ILE A 30 15.75 -3.87 -7.21
C ILE A 30 16.24 -4.83 -6.13
N GLY A 31 15.37 -5.20 -5.19
CA GLY A 31 15.69 -6.15 -4.14
C GLY A 31 16.17 -7.49 -4.70
N HIS A 32 15.46 -8.05 -5.68
CA HIS A 32 15.88 -9.28 -6.35
C HIS A 32 17.24 -9.19 -7.04
N ARG A 33 17.57 -8.02 -7.58
CA ARG A 33 18.80 -7.84 -8.36
C ARG A 33 20.01 -7.50 -7.51
N PHE A 34 19.85 -6.69 -6.48
CA PHE A 34 20.96 -6.10 -5.72
C PHE A 34 20.91 -6.43 -4.23
N GLY A 35 19.83 -7.05 -3.76
CA GLY A 35 19.52 -7.14 -2.34
C GLY A 35 18.87 -5.86 -1.82
N HIS A 36 18.53 -5.86 -0.58
CA HIS A 36 17.75 -4.74 0.00
C HIS A 36 18.66 -3.71 0.71
N ASP A 37 19.85 -4.09 1.13
CA ASP A 37 20.83 -3.17 1.75
C ASP A 37 21.80 -2.64 0.67
N CYS A 38 21.32 -1.73 -0.15
CA CYS A 38 22.10 -1.16 -1.26
C CYS A 38 21.65 0.27 -1.62
N GLY A 39 22.55 1.04 -2.21
CA GLY A 39 22.26 2.41 -2.62
C GLY A 39 21.16 2.53 -3.69
N GLU A 40 20.98 1.53 -4.52
CA GLU A 40 19.91 1.44 -5.51
C GLU A 40 18.53 1.37 -4.84
N MET A 41 18.43 0.62 -3.73
CA MET A 41 17.20 0.54 -2.94
C MET A 41 16.89 1.87 -2.26
N ASP A 42 17.87 2.49 -1.64
CA ASP A 42 17.71 3.82 -1.01
C ASP A 42 17.23 4.85 -2.01
N HIS A 43 17.83 4.86 -3.20
CA HIS A 43 17.44 5.78 -4.28
C HIS A 43 16.00 5.50 -4.76
N ALA A 44 15.63 4.26 -4.93
CA ALA A 44 14.26 3.89 -5.36
C ALA A 44 13.22 4.24 -4.30
N CYS A 45 13.52 4.02 -3.02
CA CYS A 45 12.65 4.44 -1.92
C CYS A 45 12.47 5.97 -1.91
N ALA A 46 13.54 6.74 -2.08
CA ALA A 46 13.47 8.20 -2.15
C ALA A 46 12.64 8.69 -3.35
N LEU A 47 12.72 8.03 -4.50
CA LEU A 47 11.89 8.35 -5.67
C LEU A 47 10.42 8.02 -5.42
N LEU A 48 10.11 6.89 -4.79
CA LEU A 48 8.75 6.52 -4.45
C LEU A 48 8.15 7.48 -3.42
N ASP A 49 8.92 7.85 -2.40
CA ASP A 49 8.51 8.86 -1.41
C ASP A 49 8.19 10.21 -2.08
N ALA A 50 9.04 10.67 -3.00
CA ALA A 50 8.80 11.89 -3.76
C ALA A 50 7.53 11.82 -4.63
N MET A 51 7.23 10.65 -5.22
CA MET A 51 5.99 10.43 -5.95
C MET A 51 4.78 10.48 -5.01
N LEU A 52 4.84 9.80 -3.87
CA LEU A 52 3.79 9.85 -2.85
C LEU A 52 3.56 11.28 -2.34
N ALA A 53 4.63 12.01 -2.03
CA ALA A 53 4.55 13.41 -1.60
C ALA A 53 3.83 14.31 -2.63
N ARG A 54 3.97 14.01 -3.92
CA ARG A 54 3.32 14.74 -5.01
C ARG A 54 1.85 14.35 -5.22
N PHE A 55 1.55 13.06 -5.24
CA PHE A 55 0.24 12.55 -5.67
C PHE A 55 -0.74 12.36 -4.52
N LEU A 56 -0.28 12.01 -3.33
CA LEU A 56 -1.12 11.79 -2.16
C LEU A 56 -2.01 13.00 -1.82
N PRO A 57 -1.50 14.25 -1.76
CA PRO A 57 -2.35 15.41 -1.52
C PRO A 57 -3.47 15.54 -2.57
N VAL A 58 -3.15 15.31 -3.85
CA VAL A 58 -4.13 15.40 -4.94
C VAL A 58 -5.25 14.38 -4.76
N TRP A 59 -4.93 13.14 -4.41
CA TRP A 59 -5.95 12.11 -4.15
C TRP A 59 -6.79 12.45 -2.92
N ARG A 60 -6.16 12.99 -1.87
CA ARG A 60 -6.86 13.46 -0.67
C ARG A 60 -7.82 14.63 -0.95
N GLU A 61 -7.41 15.60 -1.76
CA GLU A 61 -8.26 16.70 -2.21
C GLU A 61 -9.44 16.22 -3.06
N MET A 62 -9.29 15.16 -3.82
CA MET A 62 -10.39 14.49 -4.54
C MET A 62 -11.32 13.66 -3.63
N GLY A 63 -11.03 13.59 -2.32
CA GLY A 63 -11.86 12.87 -1.34
C GLY A 63 -11.50 11.38 -1.17
N TYR A 64 -10.42 10.90 -1.78
CA TYR A 64 -10.00 9.50 -1.60
C TYR A 64 -9.34 9.28 -0.24
N GLU A 65 -9.66 8.18 0.38
CA GLU A 65 -8.87 7.58 1.46
C GLU A 65 -7.75 6.75 0.84
N VAL A 66 -6.55 6.83 1.38
CA VAL A 66 -5.40 6.15 0.80
C VAL A 66 -4.75 5.23 1.82
N ILE A 67 -4.55 3.98 1.45
CA ILE A 67 -3.74 3.01 2.18
C ILE A 67 -2.47 2.77 1.37
N VAL A 68 -1.32 2.92 2.01
CA VAL A 68 -0.01 2.57 1.44
C VAL A 68 0.53 1.39 2.22
N THR A 69 0.83 0.30 1.54
CA THR A 69 1.37 -0.92 2.13
C THR A 69 2.15 -1.70 1.07
N ALA A 70 2.70 -2.85 1.45
CA ALA A 70 3.30 -3.80 0.53
C ALA A 70 2.58 -5.15 0.61
N ASP A 71 2.72 -5.97 -0.41
CA ASP A 71 2.21 -7.34 -0.47
C ASP A 71 3.09 -8.33 0.32
N HIS A 72 4.37 -8.04 0.43
CA HIS A 72 5.35 -8.78 1.26
C HIS A 72 6.57 -7.91 1.58
N GLY A 73 7.37 -8.36 2.51
CA GLY A 73 8.71 -7.85 2.76
C GLY A 73 9.78 -8.62 1.97
N GLN A 74 11.04 -8.27 2.15
CA GLN A 74 12.18 -8.93 1.51
C GLN A 74 13.31 -9.15 2.50
N SER A 75 13.99 -10.29 2.38
CA SER A 75 15.24 -10.55 3.10
C SER A 75 16.38 -9.66 2.59
N LEU A 76 17.47 -9.55 3.34
CA LEU A 76 18.66 -8.81 2.93
C LEU A 76 19.23 -9.24 1.56
N ARG A 77 18.97 -10.49 1.14
CA ARG A 77 19.39 -11.02 -0.16
C ARG A 77 18.36 -10.83 -1.27
N GLY A 78 17.27 -10.09 -1.01
CA GLY A 78 16.23 -9.85 -2.00
C GLY A 78 15.30 -11.02 -2.27
N HIS A 79 15.17 -11.98 -1.34
CA HIS A 79 14.21 -13.08 -1.45
C HIS A 79 12.98 -12.83 -0.60
N HIS A 80 11.83 -13.33 -1.02
CA HIS A 80 10.56 -13.30 -0.30
C HIS A 80 9.87 -14.68 -0.32
N GLY A 81 8.73 -14.81 0.36
CA GLY A 81 7.97 -16.05 0.46
C GLY A 81 8.43 -16.97 1.59
N GLY A 82 9.40 -16.55 2.40
CA GLY A 82 9.80 -17.23 3.63
C GLY A 82 8.94 -16.86 4.83
N THR A 83 9.33 -17.35 6.01
CA THR A 83 8.62 -17.17 7.29
C THR A 83 9.32 -16.17 8.22
N GLY A 84 10.39 -15.53 7.79
CA GLY A 84 11.08 -14.49 8.55
C GLY A 84 10.25 -13.21 8.62
N SER A 85 10.35 -12.47 9.72
CA SER A 85 9.65 -11.20 9.90
C SER A 85 10.03 -10.16 8.84
N ASP A 86 11.27 -10.19 8.38
CA ASP A 86 11.76 -9.35 7.27
C ASP A 86 11.02 -9.60 5.93
N GLN A 87 10.40 -10.77 5.78
CA GLN A 87 9.64 -11.15 4.59
C GLN A 87 8.12 -11.12 4.78
N GLN A 88 7.64 -11.18 6.03
CA GLN A 88 6.21 -11.21 6.35
C GLN A 88 5.69 -9.85 6.82
N ASP A 89 6.47 -9.12 7.62
CA ASP A 89 6.02 -7.87 8.19
C ASP A 89 6.25 -6.73 7.19
N VAL A 90 5.20 -5.93 6.97
CA VAL A 90 5.24 -4.78 6.07
C VAL A 90 4.66 -3.55 6.76
N ALA A 91 5.12 -2.39 6.35
CA ALA A 91 4.55 -1.14 6.82
C ALA A 91 3.14 -0.94 6.25
N LEU A 92 2.26 -0.34 7.05
CA LEU A 92 0.94 0.11 6.61
C LEU A 92 0.73 1.55 7.07
N TYR A 93 0.39 2.42 6.13
CA TYR A 93 0.04 3.80 6.38
C TYR A 93 -1.37 4.07 5.88
N TYR A 94 -2.16 4.77 6.68
CA TYR A 94 -3.50 5.19 6.31
C TYR A 94 -3.59 6.72 6.32
N PHE A 95 -4.18 7.26 5.28
CA PHE A 95 -4.44 8.67 5.09
C PHE A 95 -5.94 8.87 4.84
N GLY A 96 -6.69 9.13 5.87
CA GLY A 96 -8.13 9.26 5.82
C GLY A 96 -8.73 9.81 7.11
N PRO A 97 -10.06 9.99 7.16
CA PRO A 97 -10.76 10.51 8.32
C PRO A 97 -11.15 9.43 9.35
N ALA A 98 -11.06 8.13 8.99
CA ALA A 98 -11.46 7.05 9.88
C ALA A 98 -10.49 6.88 11.05
N GLU A 99 -11.01 6.43 12.17
CA GLU A 99 -10.18 6.03 13.29
C GLU A 99 -9.62 4.64 13.05
N GLY A 100 -8.34 4.50 13.30
CA GLY A 100 -7.62 3.24 13.20
C GLY A 100 -7.08 2.78 14.54
N PRO A 101 -6.44 1.61 14.59
CA PRO A 101 -5.78 1.12 15.79
C PRO A 101 -4.62 2.06 16.20
N PRO A 102 -4.15 1.96 17.45
CA PRO A 102 -2.97 2.69 17.89
C PRO A 102 -1.78 2.47 16.96
N LYS A 103 -0.90 3.49 16.87
CA LYS A 103 0.35 3.38 16.13
C LYS A 103 1.13 2.13 16.55
N ASP A 104 1.80 1.51 15.60
CA ASP A 104 2.62 0.30 15.77
C ASP A 104 1.82 -0.96 16.23
N THR A 105 0.49 -0.97 16.03
CA THR A 105 -0.31 -2.17 16.20
C THR A 105 -0.04 -3.15 15.06
N LEU A 106 0.29 -4.39 15.39
CA LEU A 106 0.40 -5.45 14.39
C LEU A 106 -1.01 -5.84 13.91
N LEU A 107 -1.23 -5.75 12.61
CA LEU A 107 -2.49 -6.09 11.94
C LEU A 107 -2.30 -7.34 11.09
N ASP A 108 -3.33 -8.17 11.04
CA ASP A 108 -3.36 -9.30 10.12
C ASP A 108 -3.69 -8.81 8.71
N GLN A 109 -2.90 -9.20 7.72
CA GLN A 109 -3.11 -8.85 6.31
C GLN A 109 -4.51 -9.25 5.81
N LEU A 110 -5.11 -10.29 6.37
CA LEU A 110 -6.49 -10.69 6.07
C LEU A 110 -7.53 -9.63 6.43
N GLN A 111 -7.19 -8.64 7.25
CA GLN A 111 -8.07 -7.52 7.59
C GLN A 111 -8.13 -6.45 6.50
N LEU A 112 -7.18 -6.42 5.55
CA LEU A 112 -7.09 -5.36 4.56
C LEU A 112 -8.30 -5.36 3.60
N ALA A 113 -8.62 -6.50 3.00
CA ALA A 113 -9.73 -6.59 2.05
C ALA A 113 -11.09 -6.26 2.69
N PRO A 114 -11.49 -6.81 3.86
CA PRO A 114 -12.73 -6.40 4.50
C PRO A 114 -12.72 -4.91 4.94
N THR A 115 -11.56 -4.35 5.29
CA THR A 115 -11.45 -2.90 5.57
C THR A 115 -11.78 -2.07 4.33
N ILE A 116 -11.21 -2.42 3.18
CA ILE A 116 -11.48 -1.73 1.91
C ILE A 116 -12.97 -1.81 1.57
N LEU A 117 -13.55 -3.02 1.62
CA LEU A 117 -14.99 -3.22 1.35
C LEU A 117 -15.85 -2.39 2.29
N HIS A 118 -15.55 -2.38 3.58
CA HIS A 118 -16.26 -1.57 4.57
C HIS A 118 -16.20 -0.08 4.22
N ARG A 119 -15.00 0.43 3.90
CA ARG A 119 -14.81 1.86 3.59
C ARG A 119 -15.50 2.32 2.31
N ILE A 120 -15.63 1.45 1.31
CA ILE A 120 -16.39 1.78 0.07
C ILE A 120 -17.88 1.45 0.17
N GLY A 121 -18.38 1.00 1.32
CA GLY A 121 -19.80 0.65 1.53
C GLY A 121 -20.23 -0.62 0.80
N ALA A 122 -19.30 -1.50 0.43
CA ALA A 122 -19.60 -2.77 -0.20
C ALA A 122 -19.85 -3.88 0.85
N PRO A 123 -20.69 -4.88 0.54
CA PRO A 123 -20.91 -6.00 1.45
C PRO A 123 -19.64 -6.83 1.62
N ILE A 124 -19.35 -7.22 2.87
CA ILE A 124 -18.24 -8.12 3.19
C ILE A 124 -18.77 -9.56 3.10
N PRO A 125 -18.23 -10.43 2.23
CA PRO A 125 -18.65 -11.81 2.13
C PRO A 125 -18.39 -12.61 3.41
N ASP A 126 -19.24 -13.58 3.74
CA ASP A 126 -19.09 -14.45 4.91
C ASP A 126 -17.78 -15.27 4.91
N SER A 127 -17.18 -15.48 3.74
CA SER A 127 -15.87 -16.11 3.59
C SER A 127 -14.71 -15.26 4.15
N MET A 128 -14.87 -13.94 4.26
CA MET A 128 -13.92 -13.03 4.89
C MET A 128 -14.18 -12.96 6.40
N ARG A 129 -13.44 -13.74 7.17
CA ARG A 129 -13.63 -13.87 8.62
C ARG A 129 -12.95 -12.77 9.44
N ALA A 130 -11.94 -12.12 8.88
CA ALA A 130 -11.24 -11.02 9.56
C ALA A 130 -12.12 -9.76 9.57
N LYS A 131 -12.04 -9.00 10.67
CA LYS A 131 -12.80 -7.75 10.82
C LYS A 131 -12.02 -6.58 10.24
N PRO A 132 -12.72 -5.56 9.69
CA PRO A 132 -12.09 -4.29 9.34
C PRO A 132 -11.31 -3.70 10.51
N PHE A 133 -10.19 -3.05 10.23
CA PHE A 133 -9.38 -2.35 11.25
C PHE A 133 -9.61 -0.82 11.25
N LEU A 134 -10.28 -0.28 10.25
CA LEU A 134 -10.78 1.09 10.23
C LEU A 134 -12.29 1.10 10.45
N THR A 135 -12.76 1.98 11.31
CA THR A 135 -14.18 2.14 11.68
C THR A 135 -14.71 3.53 11.36
#